data_7abe4ff6b1efd0c44d84b0cd87be7912
#
_entry.id   7abe4ff6b1efd0c44d84b0cd87be7912
#
_cell.length_a   1.000
_cell.length_b   1.000
_cell.length_c   1.000
_cell.angle_alpha   90.00
_cell.angle_beta   90.00
_cell.angle_gamma   90.00
#
_symmetry.space_group_name_H-M   'P 1'
#
loop_
_entity.id
_entity.type
_entity.pdbx_description
1 polymer ?
#
loop_
_entity_poly.entity_id
_entity_poly.type
_entity_poly.pdbx_seq_one_letter_code
_entity_poly.pdbx_strand_id
1 'polypeptide(L)'
;MEKTRLQALLRGSEADAFVRAAARFALGEMKTALPAMERLLRPHDDAKWTVVTYLSFLWRPEDHIFLKPEVTKDFASRVQHPLEHQYDAELRLDVYESLLDLAKQIRHNFADLQPCDMIDIQSVIWVVGDYRDGREEPQE
;
A
#
# COMPACT_ATOMS: atom_id res chain seq x y z
N MET A 1 -1.50 16.94 4.59
CA MET A 1 -1.91 16.30 5.84
C MET A 1 -0.99 15.16 6.22
N GLU A 2 -1.06 14.05 5.52
CA GLU A 2 -0.18 12.92 5.81
C GLU A 2 1.29 13.28 5.68
N LYS A 3 1.62 14.04 4.66
CA LYS A 3 2.98 14.52 4.44
C LYS A 3 3.52 15.30 5.63
N THR A 4 2.72 16.22 6.17
CA THR A 4 3.14 17.03 7.30
C THR A 4 3.32 16.19 8.56
N ARG A 5 2.44 15.23 8.79
CA ARG A 5 2.51 14.32 9.95
C ARG A 5 3.74 13.42 9.87
N LEU A 6 4.00 12.88 8.69
CA LEU A 6 5.20 12.05 8.47
C LEU A 6 6.46 12.89 8.63
N GLN A 7 6.48 14.13 8.14
CA GLN A 7 7.61 15.01 8.34
C GLN A 7 7.89 15.29 9.82
N ALA A 8 6.84 15.43 10.63
CA ALA A 8 6.99 15.61 12.07
C ALA A 8 7.68 14.42 12.71
N LEU A 9 7.27 13.20 12.32
CA LEU A 9 7.93 11.98 12.80
C LEU A 9 9.39 11.95 12.38
N LEU A 10 9.68 12.24 11.12
CA LEU A 10 11.03 12.15 10.57
C LEU A 10 11.99 13.23 11.09
N ARG A 11 11.46 14.27 11.68
CA ARG A 11 12.27 15.31 12.33
C ARG A 11 12.46 15.08 13.82
N GLY A 12 11.77 14.09 14.38
CA GLY A 12 11.81 13.81 15.80
C GLY A 12 12.83 12.73 16.15
N SER A 13 12.86 12.39 17.43
CA SER A 13 13.78 11.37 17.98
C SER A 13 13.45 9.95 17.52
N GLU A 14 12.25 9.74 16.98
CA GLU A 14 11.77 8.43 16.56
C GLU A 14 12.09 8.11 15.08
N ALA A 15 12.70 9.05 14.37
CA ALA A 15 12.95 8.92 12.93
C ALA A 15 13.77 7.68 12.59
N ASP A 16 14.86 7.44 13.32
CA ASP A 16 15.73 6.29 13.08
C ASP A 16 14.97 4.98 13.29
N ALA A 17 14.21 4.87 14.35
CA ALA A 17 13.41 3.68 14.63
C ALA A 17 12.39 3.41 13.53
N PHE A 18 11.74 4.46 13.03
CA PHE A 18 10.75 4.32 11.96
C PHE A 18 11.41 3.85 10.65
N VAL A 19 12.53 4.47 10.27
CA VAL A 19 13.23 4.08 9.04
C VAL A 19 13.72 2.64 9.12
N ARG A 20 14.23 2.21 10.27
CA ARG A 20 14.65 0.82 10.48
C ARG A 20 13.47 -0.14 10.38
N ALA A 21 12.33 0.20 10.96
CA ALA A 21 11.13 -0.64 10.86
C ALA A 21 10.62 -0.72 9.42
N ALA A 22 10.61 0.40 8.70
CA ALA A 22 10.23 0.42 7.30
C ALA A 22 11.18 -0.43 6.45
N ALA A 23 12.47 -0.39 6.73
CA ALA A 23 13.45 -1.21 6.03
C ALA A 23 13.22 -2.71 6.30
N ARG A 24 12.95 -3.09 7.54
CA ARG A 24 12.64 -4.48 7.87
C ARG A 24 11.36 -4.95 7.18
N PHE A 25 10.35 -4.10 7.12
CA PHE A 25 9.11 -4.40 6.38
C PHE A 25 9.43 -4.67 4.91
N ALA A 26 10.21 -3.81 4.28
CA ALA A 26 10.59 -3.97 2.88
C ALA A 26 11.39 -5.24 2.62
N LEU A 27 12.19 -5.67 3.58
CA LEU A 27 13.03 -6.86 3.46
C LEU A 27 12.31 -8.17 3.82
N GLY A 28 11.01 -8.10 4.15
CA GLY A 28 10.20 -9.28 4.37
C GLY A 28 9.86 -9.58 5.83
N GLU A 29 10.40 -8.84 6.78
CA GLU A 29 10.10 -9.01 8.21
C GLU A 29 8.82 -8.26 8.58
N MET A 30 7.74 -8.48 7.82
CA MET A 30 6.51 -7.71 7.93
C MET A 30 5.77 -7.94 9.24
N LYS A 31 5.82 -9.16 9.74
CA LYS A 31 5.07 -9.55 10.94
C LYS A 31 5.48 -8.74 12.18
N THR A 32 6.76 -8.43 12.30
CA THR A 32 7.28 -7.65 13.42
C THR A 32 7.39 -6.16 13.08
N ALA A 33 7.68 -5.84 11.83
CA ALA A 33 7.89 -4.46 11.41
C ALA A 33 6.59 -3.66 11.32
N LEU A 34 5.49 -4.28 10.88
CA LEU A 34 4.22 -3.56 10.75
C LEU A 34 3.71 -3.03 12.09
N PRO A 35 3.65 -3.83 13.17
CA PRO A 35 3.27 -3.27 14.48
C PRO A 35 4.24 -2.22 14.98
N ALA A 36 5.53 -2.35 14.68
CA ALA A 36 6.53 -1.35 15.09
C ALA A 36 6.27 0.00 14.40
N MET A 37 5.99 -0.01 13.10
CA MET A 37 5.65 1.21 12.37
C MET A 37 4.35 1.83 12.89
N GLU A 38 3.34 1.01 13.14
CA GLU A 38 2.07 1.49 13.67
C GLU A 38 2.26 2.23 14.98
N ARG A 39 3.04 1.64 15.89
CA ARG A 39 3.28 2.23 17.21
C ARG A 39 3.98 3.59 17.10
N LEU A 40 4.91 3.72 16.15
CA LEU A 40 5.64 4.96 15.94
C LEU A 40 4.79 6.03 15.25
N LEU A 41 3.85 5.63 14.38
CA LEU A 41 3.01 6.56 13.63
C LEU A 41 1.78 7.00 14.41
N ARG A 42 1.31 6.20 15.36
CA ARG A 42 0.07 6.48 16.08
C ARG A 42 0.07 7.83 16.82
N PRO A 43 1.16 8.23 17.52
CA PRO A 43 1.20 9.54 18.16
C PRO A 43 1.06 10.72 17.19
N HIS A 44 1.36 10.52 15.91
CA HIS A 44 1.25 11.53 14.87
C HIS A 44 -0.06 11.45 14.10
N ASP A 45 -0.97 10.56 14.52
CA ASP A 45 -2.23 10.28 13.84
C ASP A 45 -2.01 9.94 12.36
N ASP A 46 -0.98 9.15 12.09
CA ASP A 46 -0.53 8.83 10.74
C ASP A 46 -0.34 7.33 10.53
N ALA A 47 -0.95 6.50 11.38
CA ALA A 47 -0.91 5.04 11.26
C ALA A 47 -1.88 4.60 10.15
N LYS A 48 -1.50 4.85 8.90
CA LYS A 48 -2.33 4.65 7.71
C LYS A 48 -1.63 3.76 6.71
N TRP A 49 -2.41 3.00 5.94
CA TRP A 49 -1.88 2.12 4.90
C TRP A 49 -1.04 2.86 3.87
N THR A 50 -1.45 4.05 3.47
CA THR A 50 -0.69 4.85 2.50
C THR A 50 0.71 5.17 3.03
N VAL A 51 0.85 5.41 4.33
CA VAL A 51 2.14 5.74 4.92
C VAL A 51 3.03 4.51 5.06
N VAL A 52 2.49 3.41 5.61
CA VAL A 52 3.32 2.22 5.87
C VAL A 52 3.73 1.48 4.60
N THR A 53 2.97 1.61 3.51
CA THR A 53 3.30 0.90 2.26
C THR A 53 4.11 1.75 1.29
N TYR A 54 4.25 3.05 1.53
CA TYR A 54 4.88 3.95 0.57
C TYR A 54 6.38 3.68 0.40
N LEU A 55 7.13 3.63 1.48
CA LEU A 55 8.59 3.49 1.42
C LEU A 55 9.02 2.12 0.86
N SER A 56 8.36 1.05 1.27
CA SER A 56 8.67 -0.28 0.77
C SER A 56 8.36 -0.40 -0.73
N PHE A 57 7.28 0.23 -1.17
CA PHE A 57 6.91 0.27 -2.59
C PHE A 57 7.97 1.00 -3.41
N LEU A 58 8.47 2.14 -2.92
CA LEU A 58 9.51 2.90 -3.64
C LEU A 58 10.85 2.18 -3.67
N TRP A 59 11.20 1.52 -2.57
CA TRP A 59 12.50 0.87 -2.45
C TRP A 59 12.54 -0.53 -3.07
N ARG A 60 11.47 -1.31 -2.87
CA ARG A 60 11.40 -2.70 -3.34
C ARG A 60 10.11 -2.93 -4.15
N PRO A 61 9.96 -2.27 -5.30
CA PRO A 61 8.73 -2.43 -6.10
C PRO A 61 8.54 -3.82 -6.68
N GLU A 62 9.58 -4.64 -6.69
CA GLU A 62 9.45 -6.04 -7.11
C GLU A 62 8.69 -6.88 -6.09
N ASP A 63 8.67 -6.48 -4.82
CA ASP A 63 8.07 -7.27 -3.74
C ASP A 63 6.90 -6.56 -3.04
N HIS A 64 6.80 -5.26 -3.14
CA HIS A 64 5.84 -4.47 -2.36
C HIS A 64 4.98 -3.58 -3.23
N ILE A 65 3.72 -3.41 -2.81
CA ILE A 65 2.75 -2.59 -3.51
C ILE A 65 2.23 -1.49 -2.57
N PHE A 66 1.86 -0.36 -3.16
CA PHE A 66 1.30 0.77 -2.43
C PHE A 66 -0.20 0.55 -2.22
N LEU A 67 -0.66 0.64 -0.99
CA LEU A 67 -2.07 0.49 -0.67
C LEU A 67 -2.74 1.86 -0.59
N LYS A 68 -3.49 2.17 -1.64
CA LYS A 68 -4.37 3.33 -1.70
C LYS A 68 -5.79 2.81 -1.55
N PRO A 69 -6.44 3.03 -0.39
CA PRO A 69 -7.62 2.22 -0.01
C PRO A 69 -8.78 2.26 -0.99
N GLU A 70 -9.20 3.45 -1.40
CA GLU A 70 -10.44 3.54 -2.17
C GLU A 70 -10.33 2.90 -3.56
N VAL A 71 -9.27 3.21 -4.30
CA VAL A 71 -9.07 2.65 -5.64
C VAL A 71 -8.78 1.15 -5.56
N THR A 72 -8.09 0.70 -4.52
CA THR A 72 -7.76 -0.70 -4.35
C THR A 72 -9.00 -1.53 -4.00
N LYS A 73 -9.84 -1.04 -3.09
CA LYS A 73 -11.10 -1.70 -2.75
C LYS A 73 -12.04 -1.77 -3.96
N ASP A 74 -12.13 -0.69 -4.72
CA ASP A 74 -12.93 -0.65 -5.92
C ASP A 74 -12.47 -1.69 -6.94
N PHE A 75 -11.17 -1.78 -7.17
CA PHE A 75 -10.62 -2.79 -8.07
C PHE A 75 -10.91 -4.20 -7.58
N ALA A 76 -10.68 -4.46 -6.29
CA ALA A 76 -10.95 -5.77 -5.69
C ALA A 76 -12.41 -6.18 -5.87
N SER A 77 -13.34 -5.23 -5.69
CA SER A 77 -14.76 -5.46 -5.93
C SER A 77 -15.03 -5.86 -7.38
N ARG A 78 -14.42 -5.16 -8.33
CA ARG A 78 -14.64 -5.42 -9.76
C ARG A 78 -14.15 -6.79 -10.20
N VAL A 79 -13.09 -7.29 -9.60
CA VAL A 79 -12.53 -8.60 -9.93
C VAL A 79 -12.96 -9.68 -8.94
N GLN A 80 -13.84 -9.35 -8.00
CA GLN A 80 -14.39 -10.25 -7.00
C GLN A 80 -13.31 -10.90 -6.14
N HIS A 81 -12.30 -10.12 -5.77
CA HIS A 81 -11.25 -10.58 -4.89
C HIS A 81 -11.65 -10.40 -3.41
N PRO A 82 -11.31 -11.36 -2.54
CA PRO A 82 -11.69 -11.29 -1.11
C PRO A 82 -11.22 -10.04 -0.37
N LEU A 83 -10.21 -9.32 -0.87
CA LEU A 83 -9.74 -8.08 -0.26
C LEU A 83 -10.89 -7.07 -0.10
N GLU A 84 -11.87 -7.07 -0.99
CA GLU A 84 -13.06 -6.23 -0.89
C GLU A 84 -13.70 -6.31 0.49
N HIS A 85 -13.75 -7.52 1.05
CA HIS A 85 -14.39 -7.78 2.35
C HIS A 85 -13.39 -7.90 3.50
N GLN A 86 -12.13 -8.11 3.21
CA GLN A 86 -11.07 -8.28 4.21
C GLN A 86 -10.41 -6.98 4.59
N TYR A 87 -10.59 -5.93 3.78
CA TYR A 87 -9.94 -4.67 4.03
C TYR A 87 -10.33 -4.10 5.40
N ASP A 88 -9.34 -3.57 6.10
CA ASP A 88 -9.51 -2.89 7.36
C ASP A 88 -8.55 -1.70 7.40
N ALA A 89 -9.02 -0.58 7.94
CA ALA A 89 -8.18 0.58 8.13
C ALA A 89 -7.10 0.34 9.20
N GLU A 90 -7.33 -0.59 10.11
CA GLU A 90 -6.30 -1.01 11.05
C GLU A 90 -5.18 -1.74 10.31
N LEU A 91 -3.95 -1.50 10.76
CA LEU A 91 -2.75 -2.05 10.12
C LEU A 91 -2.57 -3.52 10.51
N ARG A 92 -3.32 -4.39 9.87
CA ARG A 92 -3.26 -5.82 10.07
C ARG A 92 -2.51 -6.47 8.90
N LEU A 93 -1.59 -7.35 9.22
CA LEU A 93 -0.78 -8.01 8.20
C LEU A 93 -1.62 -8.82 7.21
N ASP A 94 -2.71 -9.44 7.67
CA ASP A 94 -3.57 -10.23 6.78
C ASP A 94 -4.21 -9.38 5.67
N VAL A 95 -4.46 -8.10 5.92
CA VAL A 95 -4.95 -7.17 4.90
C VAL A 95 -3.87 -6.96 3.83
N TYR A 96 -2.64 -6.73 4.24
CA TYR A 96 -1.54 -6.54 3.28
C TYR A 96 -1.22 -7.82 2.51
N GLU A 97 -1.30 -8.97 3.16
CA GLU A 97 -1.11 -10.26 2.50
C GLU A 97 -2.20 -10.52 1.46
N SER A 98 -3.44 -10.12 1.75
CA SER A 98 -4.53 -10.21 0.79
C SER A 98 -4.26 -9.28 -0.41
N LEU A 99 -3.72 -8.09 -0.18
CA LEU A 99 -3.33 -7.19 -1.26
C LEU A 99 -2.22 -7.79 -2.13
N LEU A 100 -1.24 -8.44 -1.53
CA LEU A 100 -0.19 -9.11 -2.29
C LEU A 100 -0.75 -10.27 -3.12
N ASP A 101 -1.75 -10.98 -2.61
CA ASP A 101 -2.45 -12.00 -3.36
C ASP A 101 -3.20 -11.41 -4.56
N LEU A 102 -3.87 -10.29 -4.35
CA LEU A 102 -4.52 -9.57 -5.45
C LEU A 102 -3.49 -9.19 -6.53
N ALA A 103 -2.34 -8.70 -6.12
CA ALA A 103 -1.26 -8.35 -7.04
C ALA A 103 -0.80 -9.55 -7.87
N LYS A 104 -0.71 -10.73 -7.25
CA LYS A 104 -0.37 -11.97 -7.98
C LYS A 104 -1.43 -12.32 -9.01
N GLN A 105 -2.71 -12.17 -8.68
CA GLN A 105 -3.78 -12.42 -9.62
C GLN A 105 -3.74 -11.44 -10.79
N ILE A 106 -3.46 -10.17 -10.54
CA ILE A 106 -3.32 -9.19 -11.60
C ILE A 106 -2.17 -9.58 -12.52
N ARG A 107 -1.03 -9.94 -11.95
CA ARG A 107 0.13 -10.36 -12.74
C ARG A 107 -0.19 -11.54 -13.63
N HIS A 108 -0.95 -12.50 -13.12
CA HIS A 108 -1.35 -13.68 -13.88
C HIS A 108 -2.39 -13.32 -14.95
N ASN A 109 -3.43 -12.59 -14.59
CA ASN A 109 -4.54 -12.30 -15.48
C ASN A 109 -4.17 -11.27 -16.56
N PHE A 110 -3.21 -10.41 -16.31
CA PHE A 110 -2.74 -9.40 -17.26
C PHE A 110 -1.32 -9.68 -17.73
N ALA A 111 -0.96 -10.96 -17.82
CA ALA A 111 0.37 -11.39 -18.27
C ALA A 111 0.71 -10.86 -19.67
N ASP A 112 -0.29 -10.65 -20.52
CA ASP A 112 -0.11 -10.10 -21.86
C ASP A 112 0.51 -8.70 -21.85
N LEU A 113 0.31 -7.95 -20.76
CA LEU A 113 0.88 -6.63 -20.59
C LEU A 113 2.32 -6.67 -20.07
N GLN A 114 2.81 -7.86 -19.76
CA GLN A 114 4.18 -8.09 -19.27
C GLN A 114 4.56 -7.18 -18.09
N PRO A 115 3.77 -7.19 -16.99
CA PRO A 115 4.09 -6.34 -15.85
C PRO A 115 5.43 -6.74 -15.24
N CYS A 116 6.33 -5.77 -15.10
CA CYS A 116 7.69 -6.02 -14.60
C CYS A 116 7.76 -6.03 -13.07
N ASP A 117 6.96 -5.17 -12.44
CA ASP A 117 7.01 -4.99 -10.99
C ASP A 117 5.66 -4.49 -10.46
N MET A 118 5.63 -4.13 -9.18
CA MET A 118 4.40 -3.64 -8.54
C MET A 118 4.00 -2.24 -8.99
N ILE A 119 4.91 -1.49 -9.60
CA ILE A 119 4.54 -0.19 -10.20
C ILE A 119 3.59 -0.44 -11.36
N ASP A 120 3.87 -1.42 -12.19
CA ASP A 120 3.00 -1.79 -13.30
C ASP A 120 1.66 -2.34 -12.79
N ILE A 121 1.69 -3.16 -11.74
CA ILE A 121 0.47 -3.69 -11.11
C ILE A 121 -0.37 -2.54 -10.55
N GLN A 122 0.25 -1.59 -9.87
CA GLN A 122 -0.44 -0.42 -9.34
C GLN A 122 -1.10 0.38 -10.46
N SER A 123 -0.42 0.51 -11.58
CA SER A 123 -0.96 1.21 -12.76
C SER A 123 -2.22 0.53 -13.29
N VAL A 124 -2.26 -0.79 -13.32
CA VAL A 124 -3.46 -1.54 -13.73
C VAL A 124 -4.63 -1.23 -12.80
N ILE A 125 -4.39 -1.26 -11.49
CA ILE A 125 -5.42 -0.97 -10.49
C ILE A 125 -6.00 0.43 -10.73
N TRP A 126 -5.13 1.39 -10.97
CA TRP A 126 -5.54 2.78 -11.11
C TRP A 126 -6.29 3.04 -12.42
N VAL A 127 -5.75 2.53 -13.52
CA VAL A 127 -6.38 2.72 -14.85
C VAL A 127 -7.77 2.09 -14.90
N VAL A 128 -7.92 0.87 -14.40
CA VAL A 128 -9.23 0.19 -14.39
C VAL A 128 -10.21 0.94 -13.50
N GLY A 129 -9.78 1.40 -12.31
CA GLY A 129 -10.64 2.13 -11.40
C GLY A 129 -11.11 3.47 -11.97
N ASP A 130 -10.19 4.27 -12.49
CA ASP A 130 -10.50 5.63 -12.92
C ASP A 130 -11.17 5.67 -14.29
N TYR A 131 -10.62 4.97 -15.27
CA TYR A 131 -11.09 5.09 -16.65
C TYR A 131 -12.35 4.27 -16.91
N ARG A 132 -12.50 3.16 -16.23
CA ARG A 132 -13.64 2.27 -16.48
C ARG A 132 -14.97 2.87 -16.05
N ASP A 133 -14.94 3.72 -15.03
CA ASP A 133 -16.15 4.39 -14.55
C ASP A 133 -16.50 5.65 -15.35
N GLY A 134 -15.69 6.00 -16.32
CA GLY A 134 -15.87 7.23 -17.06
C GLY A 134 -15.68 8.47 -16.20
N ARG A 135 -14.97 8.36 -15.10
CA ARG A 135 -14.71 9.50 -14.23
C ARG A 135 -13.76 10.45 -14.91
N GLU A 136 -14.13 11.70 -14.92
CA GLU A 136 -13.18 12.74 -15.23
C GLU A 136 -12.20 12.87 -14.08
N GLU A 137 -10.96 13.21 -14.39
CA GLU A 137 -9.99 13.44 -13.34
C GLU A 137 -10.50 14.51 -12.39
N PRO A 138 -10.32 14.32 -11.08
CA PRO A 138 -10.69 15.35 -10.13
C PRO A 138 -9.94 16.62 -10.48
N GLN A 139 -10.67 17.67 -10.64
CA GLN A 139 -10.08 18.98 -10.83
C GLN A 139 -9.63 19.49 -9.48
N GLU A 140 -8.37 19.72 -9.37
CA GLU A 140 -7.82 20.26 -8.15
C GLU A 140 -7.94 21.75 -8.07
#